data_d2864786f3b22608b4ab28ec6d4a0226
#
_entry.id   d2864786f3b22608b4ab28ec6d4a0226
#
_cell.length_a   1.000
_cell.length_b   1.000
_cell.length_c   1.000
_cell.angle_alpha   90.00
_cell.angle_beta   90.00
_cell.angle_gamma   90.00
#
_symmetry.space_group_name_H-M   'P 1'
#
loop_
_entity.id
_entity.type
_entity.pdbx_description
1 polymer ?
#
loop_
_entity_poly.entity_id
_entity_poly.type
_entity_poly.pdbx_seq_one_letter_code
_entity_poly.pdbx_strand_id
1 'polypeptide(L)' 'DPTLTALAALVGVANKLPYFNGDDTAALTDLTQVGRDIIGKSTIADILTYLGLHETGFAPLD' A
#
# COMPACT_ATOMS: atom_id res chain seq x y z
N ASP A 1 9.82 23.50 -7.14
CA ASP A 1 10.02 22.66 -5.95
C ASP A 1 10.44 21.27 -6.39
N PRO A 2 11.63 20.82 -5.98
CA PRO A 2 12.15 19.53 -6.45
C PRO A 2 11.22 18.37 -6.13
N THR A 3 10.53 18.40 -4.99
CA THR A 3 9.61 17.34 -4.62
C THR A 3 8.45 17.26 -5.61
N LEU A 4 7.84 18.38 -5.91
CA LEU A 4 6.74 18.41 -6.85
C LEU A 4 7.21 18.09 -8.27
N THR A 5 8.41 18.53 -8.63
CA THR A 5 8.97 18.24 -9.94
C THR A 5 9.16 16.72 -10.10
N ALA A 6 9.65 16.06 -9.05
CA ALA A 6 9.84 14.61 -9.09
C ALA A 6 8.51 13.89 -9.30
N LEU A 7 7.47 14.32 -8.60
CA LEU A 7 6.16 13.70 -8.74
C LEU A 7 5.56 14.00 -10.11
N ALA A 8 5.73 15.24 -10.59
CA ALA A 8 5.16 15.62 -11.87
C ALA A 8 5.80 14.88 -13.04
N ALA A 9 7.01 14.35 -12.86
CA ALA A 9 7.67 13.62 -13.93
C ALA A 9 7.12 12.22 -14.12
N LEU A 10 6.31 11.72 -13.18
CA LEU A 10 5.73 10.39 -13.30
C LEU A 10 4.56 10.42 -14.27
N VAL A 11 4.33 9.31 -14.94
CA VAL A 11 3.20 9.19 -15.85
C VAL A 11 2.11 8.45 -15.11
N GLY A 12 1.02 9.13 -14.82
CA GLY A 12 -0.09 8.53 -14.09
C GLY A 12 -0.81 7.51 -14.93
N VAL A 13 -0.83 6.28 -14.45
CA VAL A 13 -1.59 5.21 -15.08
C VAL A 13 -2.37 4.49 -13.99
N ALA A 14 -3.39 3.76 -14.38
CA ALA A 14 -4.26 3.09 -13.42
C ALA A 14 -3.49 2.05 -12.62
N ASN A 15 -3.88 1.90 -11.37
CA ASN A 15 -3.36 0.87 -10.48
C ASN A 15 -1.88 1.03 -10.17
N LYS A 16 -1.44 2.28 -10.07
CA LYS A 16 -0.08 2.60 -9.67
C LYS A 16 -0.11 3.53 -8.46
N LEU A 17 0.89 3.40 -7.63
CA LEU A 17 1.04 4.23 -6.44
C LEU A 17 2.41 4.91 -6.52
N PRO A 18 2.46 6.24 -6.48
CA PRO A 18 3.75 6.93 -6.49
C PRO A 18 4.40 6.88 -5.12
N TYR A 19 5.69 6.81 -5.08
CA TYR A 19 6.43 6.84 -3.83
C TYR A 19 7.80 7.44 -4.08
N PHE A 20 8.43 7.94 -3.02
CA PHE A 20 9.77 8.48 -3.13
C PHE A 20 10.76 7.35 -2.93
N ASN A 21 11.71 7.22 -3.85
CA ASN A 21 12.75 6.20 -3.75
C ASN A 21 14.12 6.82 -3.47
N GLY A 22 14.14 8.08 -3.06
CA GLY A 22 15.35 8.81 -2.70
C GLY A 22 14.98 10.26 -2.45
N ASP A 23 15.98 11.11 -2.20
CA ASP A 23 15.71 12.52 -1.98
C ASP A 23 15.21 13.14 -3.27
N ASP A 24 14.00 13.62 -3.24
CA ASP A 24 13.38 14.29 -4.40
C ASP A 24 13.43 13.44 -5.67
N THR A 25 13.41 12.13 -5.53
CA THR A 25 13.21 11.23 -6.65
C THR A 25 12.00 10.35 -6.35
N ALA A 26 11.25 10.00 -7.37
CA ALA A 26 10.00 9.28 -7.17
C ALA A 26 9.84 8.20 -8.24
N ALA A 27 9.06 7.21 -7.92
CA ALA A 27 8.79 6.09 -8.81
C ALA A 27 7.37 5.60 -8.59
N LEU A 28 6.92 4.70 -9.45
CA LEU A 28 5.61 4.09 -9.33
C LEU A 28 5.76 2.63 -8.97
N THR A 29 4.85 2.12 -8.14
CA THR A 29 4.76 0.70 -7.88
C THR A 29 3.32 0.26 -8.14
N ASP A 30 3.10 -1.03 -8.25
CA ASP A 30 1.74 -1.52 -8.47
C ASP A 30 0.89 -1.33 -7.23
N LEU A 31 -0.32 -0.87 -7.44
CA LEU A 31 -1.32 -0.82 -6.38
C LEU A 31 -2.46 -1.69 -6.85
N THR A 32 -2.39 -2.97 -6.52
CA THR A 32 -3.36 -3.95 -6.97
C THR A 32 -4.65 -3.86 -6.18
N GLN A 33 -5.67 -4.58 -6.61
CA GLN A 33 -6.94 -4.64 -5.87
C GLN A 33 -6.70 -5.17 -4.46
N VAL A 34 -5.88 -6.20 -4.31
CA VAL A 34 -5.56 -6.74 -2.99
C VAL A 34 -4.87 -5.66 -2.14
N GLY A 35 -3.94 -4.93 -2.76
CA GLY A 35 -3.28 -3.83 -2.04
C GLY A 35 -4.28 -2.78 -1.57
N ARG A 36 -5.21 -2.39 -2.43
CA ARG A 36 -6.23 -1.41 -2.07
C ARG A 36 -7.14 -1.95 -0.98
N ASP A 37 -7.46 -3.25 -1.03
CA ASP A 37 -8.30 -3.86 0.00
C ASP A 37 -7.61 -3.79 1.36
N ILE A 38 -6.32 -4.07 1.40
CA ILE A 38 -5.58 -4.07 2.65
C ILE A 38 -5.47 -2.67 3.23
N ILE A 39 -5.01 -1.72 2.43
CA ILE A 39 -4.82 -0.37 2.96
C ILE A 39 -6.15 0.32 3.22
N GLY A 40 -7.22 -0.19 2.67
CA GLY A 40 -8.55 0.39 2.89
C GLY A 40 -9.23 -0.08 4.15
N LYS A 41 -8.64 -1.02 4.89
CA LYS A 41 -9.26 -1.49 6.12
C LYS A 41 -9.13 -0.45 7.23
N SER A 42 -10.13 -0.37 8.07
CA SER A 42 -10.17 0.64 9.12
C SER A 42 -9.47 0.21 10.40
N THR A 43 -9.28 -1.07 10.60
CA THR A 43 -8.70 -1.59 11.85
C THR A 43 -7.77 -2.74 11.56
N ILE A 44 -6.91 -3.02 12.52
CA ILE A 44 -6.03 -4.17 12.43
C ILE A 44 -6.86 -5.45 12.39
N ALA A 45 -7.92 -5.51 13.18
CA ALA A 45 -8.80 -6.68 13.19
C ALA A 45 -9.38 -6.93 11.80
N ASP A 46 -9.76 -5.89 11.09
CA ASP A 46 -10.30 -6.02 9.74
C ASP A 46 -9.25 -6.58 8.78
N ILE A 47 -8.00 -6.18 8.93
CA ILE A 47 -6.93 -6.70 8.10
C ILE A 47 -6.74 -8.19 8.37
N LEU A 48 -6.72 -8.57 9.64
CA LEU A 48 -6.56 -9.97 10.00
C LEU A 48 -7.70 -10.82 9.46
N THR A 49 -8.92 -10.31 9.54
CA THR A 49 -10.07 -11.01 9.00
C THR A 49 -9.94 -11.19 7.49
N TYR A 50 -9.52 -10.14 6.81
CA TYR A 50 -9.35 -10.20 5.36
C TYR A 50 -8.31 -11.27 4.98
N LEU A 51 -7.26 -11.39 5.77
CA LEU A 51 -6.22 -12.38 5.52
C LEU A 51 -6.61 -13.79 5.97
N GLY A 52 -7.74 -13.93 6.62
CA GLY A 52 -8.15 -15.23 7.14
C GLY A 52 -7.59 -15.54 8.50
N LEU A 53 -7.10 -14.54 9.22
CA LEU A 53 -6.54 -14.72 10.56
C LEU A 53 -7.47 -14.08 11.58
N HIS A 54 -7.29 -14.46 12.83
CA HIS A 54 -8.09 -13.89 13.90
C HIS A 54 -7.18 -13.14 14.85
N GLU A 55 -7.67 -12.00 15.30
CA GLU A 55 -6.88 -11.16 16.16
C GLU A 55 -6.44 -11.86 17.41
N THR A 56 -7.31 -12.61 18.04
CA THR A 56 -6.95 -13.29 19.26
C THR A 56 -6.81 -14.76 19.05
N GLY A 57 -7.32 -15.30 18.01
CA GLY A 57 -7.28 -16.70 17.79
C GLY A 57 -6.06 -17.19 17.11
N PHE A 58 -5.15 -16.30 16.86
CA PHE A 58 -4.03 -16.71 16.13
C PHE A 58 -3.15 -17.49 17.02
N ALA A 59 -3.26 -18.71 16.93
CA ALA A 59 -2.43 -19.52 17.66
C ALA A 59 -1.69 -20.33 16.71
N PRO A 60 -0.52 -20.38 16.84
CA PRO A 60 0.26 -21.04 15.88
C PRO A 60 -0.11 -22.42 16.05
N LEU A 61 -0.43 -23.02 15.48
CA LEU A 61 -0.60 -24.26 15.44
C LEU A 61 -0.61 -24.96 16.58
N ASP A 62 -1.15 -25.60 16.84
CA ASP A 62 -1.12 -26.38 17.84
C ASP A 62 -1.55 -27.52 17.51
#